data_58bfd98d03cad82b6139b1fd2bf6b75b
#
_entry.id   58bfd98d03cad82b6139b1fd2bf6b75b
#
_cell.length_a   1.000
_cell.length_b   1.000
_cell.length_c   1.000
_cell.angle_alpha   90.00
_cell.angle_beta   90.00
_cell.angle_gamma   90.00
#
_symmetry.space_group_name_H-M   'P 1'
#
loop_
_entity.id
_entity.type
_entity.pdbx_description
1 polymer ?
#
loop_
_entity_poly.entity_id
_entity_poly.type
_entity_poly.pdbx_seq_one_letter_code
_entity_poly.pdbx_strand_id
1 'polypeptide(L)'
;KENGLVVCLIKPQFEVGAHQTDKGVVRDEAVRQEAVSKVLTFCENLGLECLGVTPAMIKGPKGNQEYVACWRKKVQNRTLERY
;
A
#
# COMPACT_ATOMS: atom_id res chain seq x y z
N LYS A 1 17.94 -5.80 -3.24
CA LYS A 1 18.57 -6.89 -2.64
C LYS A 1 17.56 -7.95 -2.29
N GLU A 2 17.87 -9.20 -2.60
CA GLU A 2 16.97 -10.25 -2.25
C GLU A 2 16.84 -10.32 -0.77
N ASN A 3 15.70 -10.67 -0.29
CA ASN A 3 15.42 -10.77 1.13
C ASN A 3 15.48 -9.44 1.82
N GLY A 4 15.57 -8.35 1.09
CA GLY A 4 15.54 -7.04 1.70
C GLY A 4 14.15 -6.66 2.08
N LEU A 5 14.02 -5.76 3.04
CA LEU A 5 12.74 -5.25 3.44
C LEU A 5 12.44 -3.98 2.68
N VAL A 6 11.19 -3.79 2.33
CA VAL A 6 10.75 -2.60 1.63
C VAL A 6 9.64 -1.99 2.47
N VAL A 7 9.71 -0.69 2.69
CA VAL A 7 8.68 0.02 3.42
C VAL A 7 8.09 1.03 2.47
N CYS A 8 6.79 1.07 2.35
CA CYS A 8 6.18 2.06 1.50
C CYS A 8 5.04 2.75 2.22
N LEU A 9 4.75 3.96 1.79
CA LEU A 9 3.66 4.72 2.35
C LEU A 9 2.48 4.59 1.40
N ILE A 10 1.30 4.40 1.95
CA ILE A 10 0.09 4.35 1.16
C ILE A 10 -0.67 5.62 1.45
N LYS A 11 -0.92 6.40 0.43
CA LYS A 11 -1.58 7.68 0.55
C LYS A 11 -2.91 7.62 -0.18
N PRO A 12 -3.99 7.28 0.52
CA PRO A 12 -5.29 7.12 -0.13
C PRO A 12 -5.71 8.32 -0.98
N GLN A 13 -5.35 9.52 -0.53
CA GLN A 13 -5.73 10.71 -1.27
C GLN A 13 -5.12 10.77 -2.67
N PHE A 14 -4.06 9.99 -2.91
CA PHE A 14 -3.45 9.95 -4.22
C PHE A 14 -3.93 8.73 -5.01
N GLU A 15 -4.56 7.77 -4.33
CA GLU A 15 -4.99 6.55 -4.99
C GLU A 15 -6.42 6.58 -5.46
N VAL A 16 -7.18 7.58 -5.07
CA VAL A 16 -8.59 7.66 -5.43
C VAL A 16 -8.82 8.87 -6.32
N GLY A 17 -9.98 8.89 -6.97
CA GLY A 17 -10.30 10.01 -7.83
C GLY A 17 -10.70 11.21 -7.01
N ALA A 18 -10.62 12.39 -7.63
CA ALA A 18 -10.95 13.62 -6.93
C ALA A 18 -12.37 13.61 -6.39
N HIS A 19 -13.28 12.91 -7.05
CA HIS A 19 -14.66 12.88 -6.60
C HIS A 19 -14.83 12.08 -5.31
N GLN A 20 -13.81 11.34 -4.89
CA GLN A 20 -13.87 10.57 -3.67
C GLN A 20 -13.18 11.28 -2.51
N THR A 21 -12.81 12.53 -2.71
CA THR A 21 -12.21 13.31 -1.63
C THR A 21 -13.08 14.51 -1.33
N ASP A 22 -12.93 15.04 -0.13
CA ASP A 22 -13.60 16.27 0.28
C ASP A 22 -12.48 17.27 0.46
N LYS A 23 -12.31 18.15 -0.52
CA LYS A 23 -11.25 19.15 -0.51
C LYS A 23 -9.88 18.51 -0.31
N GLY A 24 -9.68 17.40 -0.99
CA GLY A 24 -8.39 16.72 -0.93
C GLY A 24 -8.24 15.75 0.22
N VAL A 25 -9.31 15.50 0.97
CA VAL A 25 -9.24 14.58 2.10
C VAL A 25 -10.16 13.40 1.84
N VAL A 26 -9.66 12.20 2.03
CA VAL A 26 -10.45 10.99 1.90
C VAL A 26 -11.06 10.74 3.27
N ARG A 27 -12.36 11.01 3.40
CA ARG A 27 -13.02 10.90 4.69
C ARG A 27 -13.75 9.59 4.91
N ASP A 28 -14.06 8.89 3.86
CA ASP A 28 -14.81 7.64 3.95
C ASP A 28 -13.87 6.48 4.23
N GLU A 29 -14.09 5.79 5.34
CA GLU A 29 -13.25 4.67 5.72
C GLU A 29 -13.25 3.59 4.66
N ALA A 30 -14.38 3.29 4.06
CA ALA A 30 -14.44 2.25 3.04
C ALA A 30 -13.60 2.63 1.82
N VAL A 31 -13.58 3.91 1.48
CA VAL A 31 -12.78 4.37 0.35
C VAL A 31 -11.30 4.24 0.68
N ARG A 32 -10.93 4.55 1.92
CA ARG A 32 -9.54 4.41 2.32
C ARG A 32 -9.11 2.96 2.26
N GLN A 33 -9.95 2.04 2.73
CA GLN A 33 -9.60 0.63 2.74
C GLN A 33 -9.49 0.09 1.32
N GLU A 34 -10.33 0.59 0.44
CA GLU A 34 -10.25 0.17 -0.95
C GLU A 34 -8.92 0.62 -1.57
N ALA A 35 -8.49 1.83 -1.24
CA ALA A 35 -7.22 2.33 -1.76
C ALA A 35 -6.06 1.50 -1.24
N VAL A 36 -6.11 1.13 0.04
CA VAL A 36 -5.07 0.30 0.63
C VAL A 36 -5.04 -1.05 -0.09
N SER A 37 -6.20 -1.66 -0.31
CA SER A 37 -6.27 -2.95 -0.97
C SER A 37 -5.67 -2.90 -2.37
N LYS A 38 -5.91 -1.83 -3.09
CA LYS A 38 -5.38 -1.71 -4.44
C LYS A 38 -3.86 -1.68 -4.43
N VAL A 39 -3.27 -0.95 -3.50
CA VAL A 39 -1.82 -0.88 -3.42
C VAL A 39 -1.25 -2.22 -3.00
N LEU A 40 -1.90 -2.90 -2.04
CA LEU A 40 -1.41 -4.18 -1.58
C LEU A 40 -1.43 -5.21 -2.72
N THR A 41 -2.50 -5.23 -3.49
CA THR A 41 -2.60 -6.15 -4.60
C THR A 41 -1.54 -5.86 -5.65
N PHE A 42 -1.32 -4.59 -5.94
CA PHE A 42 -0.32 -4.21 -6.92
C PHE A 42 1.06 -4.69 -6.51
N CYS A 43 1.40 -4.48 -5.24
CA CYS A 43 2.72 -4.88 -4.75
C CYS A 43 2.87 -6.39 -4.70
N GLU A 44 1.80 -7.11 -4.37
CA GLU A 44 1.88 -8.55 -4.38
C GLU A 44 2.12 -9.08 -5.78
N ASN A 45 1.51 -8.43 -6.77
CA ASN A 45 1.74 -8.83 -8.14
C ASN A 45 3.16 -8.54 -8.61
N LEU A 46 3.87 -7.69 -7.90
CA LEU A 46 5.27 -7.44 -8.21
C LEU A 46 6.19 -8.45 -7.53
N GLY A 47 5.64 -9.38 -6.81
CA GLY A 47 6.45 -10.40 -6.14
C GLY A 47 6.86 -10.06 -4.73
N LEU A 48 6.15 -9.14 -4.09
CA LEU A 48 6.44 -8.78 -2.72
C LEU A 48 5.48 -9.51 -1.78
N GLU A 49 5.97 -9.82 -0.60
CA GLU A 49 5.16 -10.46 0.42
C GLU A 49 4.86 -9.43 1.49
N CYS A 50 3.59 -9.20 1.79
CA CYS A 50 3.20 -8.22 2.78
C CYS A 50 3.45 -8.76 4.18
N LEU A 51 4.23 -8.04 4.95
CA LEU A 51 4.50 -8.42 6.32
C LEU A 51 3.57 -7.72 7.29
N GLY A 52 2.98 -6.63 6.88
CA GLY A 52 2.03 -5.93 7.73
C GLY A 52 1.72 -4.55 7.21
N VAL A 53 0.57 -4.04 7.59
CA VAL A 53 0.14 -2.69 7.24
C VAL A 53 -0.38 -2.07 8.51
N THR A 54 -0.01 -0.83 8.76
CA THR A 54 -0.46 -0.14 9.95
C THR A 54 -0.75 1.31 9.61
N PRO A 55 -1.71 1.94 10.26
CA PRO A 55 -1.94 3.37 10.05
C PRO A 55 -0.70 4.15 10.48
N ALA A 56 -0.37 5.18 9.73
CA ALA A 56 0.75 6.01 10.07
C ALA A 56 0.39 6.86 11.29
N MET A 57 1.34 7.08 12.16
CA MET A 57 1.08 7.82 13.37
C MET A 57 0.88 9.29 13.09
N ILE A 58 1.55 9.81 12.06
CA ILE A 58 1.41 11.21 11.70
C ILE A 58 0.54 11.29 10.47
N LYS A 59 -0.47 12.16 10.52
CA LYS A 59 -1.37 12.30 9.40
C LYS A 59 -0.72 13.04 8.26
N GLY A 60 -1.15 12.74 7.06
CA GLY A 60 -0.66 13.41 5.88
C GLY A 60 -1.31 14.76 5.70
N PRO A 61 -1.15 15.36 4.52
CA PRO A 61 -1.67 16.69 4.26
C PRO A 61 -3.16 16.77 4.54
N LYS A 62 -3.58 17.88 5.13
CA LYS A 62 -4.98 18.16 5.42
C LYS A 62 -5.61 17.11 6.34
N GLY A 63 -4.77 16.39 7.07
CA GLY A 63 -5.28 15.39 8.02
C GLY A 63 -5.60 14.05 7.41
N ASN A 64 -5.14 13.78 6.19
CA ASN A 64 -5.38 12.48 5.58
C ASN A 64 -4.72 11.37 6.37
N GLN A 65 -5.45 10.26 6.55
CA GLN A 65 -4.89 9.10 7.18
C GLN A 65 -4.09 8.35 6.14
N GLU A 66 -2.81 8.13 6.41
CA GLU A 66 -1.94 7.37 5.52
C GLU A 66 -1.54 6.09 6.22
N TYR A 67 -0.95 5.17 5.50
CA TYR A 67 -0.60 3.88 6.04
C TYR A 67 0.84 3.53 5.69
N VAL A 68 1.42 2.68 6.50
CA VAL A 68 2.77 2.18 6.25
C VAL A 68 2.65 0.70 6.01
N ALA A 69 3.16 0.22 4.89
CA ALA A 69 3.17 -1.20 4.58
C ALA A 69 4.62 -1.68 4.54
N CYS A 70 4.86 -2.83 5.14
CA CYS A 70 6.19 -3.41 5.16
C CYS A 70 6.16 -4.69 4.35
N TRP A 71 7.13 -4.86 3.50
CA TRP A 71 7.16 -5.96 2.55
C TRP A 71 8.50 -6.65 2.58
N ARG A 72 8.49 -7.91 2.16
CA ARG A 72 9.73 -8.63 1.95
C ARG A 72 9.70 -9.14 0.53
N LYS A 73 10.81 -9.03 -0.16
CA LYS A 73 10.88 -9.53 -1.52
C LYS A 73 10.85 -11.03 -1.46
N LYS A 74 9.93 -11.64 -2.21
CA LYS A 74 9.85 -13.09 -2.22
C LYS A 74 11.06 -13.66 -2.91
N VAL A 75 11.58 -14.73 -2.36
CA VAL A 75 12.65 -15.41 -2.99
C VAL A 75 12.03 -16.19 -4.13
N GLN A 76 12.43 -15.90 -5.34
CA GLN A 76 11.88 -16.56 -6.44
C GLN A 76 12.47 -17.87 -6.52
N ASN A 77 11.64 -18.88 -6.61
CA ASN A 77 12.15 -20.19 -6.80
C ASN A 77 12.07 -20.41 -8.26
N ARG A 78 13.08 -19.97 -8.90
CA ARG A 78 13.00 -19.93 -10.18
C ARG A 78 12.95 -21.18 -10.81
N THR A 79 13.35 -22.20 -10.27
CA THR A 79 13.25 -23.44 -10.89
C THR A 79 11.86 -23.86 -11.03
N LEU A 80 11.04 -23.37 -10.16
CA LEU A 80 9.71 -23.72 -10.25
C LEU A 80 9.08 -22.99 -11.28
N GLU A 81 9.48 -21.85 -11.42
CA GLU A 81 8.85 -21.08 -12.23
C GLU A 81 9.07 -21.37 -13.51
N ARG A 82 9.88 -21.90 -13.69
CA ARG A 82 10.11 -21.99 -14.84
C ARG A 82 9.65 -22.96 -15.42
N TYR A 83 9.27 -23.41 -15.26
CA TYR A 83 8.78 -24.21 -15.71
C TYR A 83 8.52 -24.40 -16.52
#